data_7aff0654d41d73f420187aef43d3997d
#
_entry.id   7aff0654d41d73f420187aef43d3997d
#
_cell.length_a   1.000
_cell.length_b   1.000
_cell.length_c   1.000
_cell.angle_alpha   90.00
_cell.angle_beta   90.00
_cell.angle_gamma   90.00
#
_symmetry.space_group_name_H-M   'P 1'
#
loop_
_entity.id
_entity.type
_entity.pdbx_description
1 polymer ?
#
loop_
_entity_poly.entity_id
_entity_poly.type
_entity_poly.pdbx_seq_one_letter_code
_entity_poly.pdbx_strand_id
1 'polypeptide(L)'
;MTVARTADPAQRKTLTDYEQIGFSVEANLADGHAYQGLSHSQAEIVERMSDLWAYSEAQSIPESTQIYVDRYADLIGSAYLPDASTHLILPTASNSIDLVAAYLKLRHSRVLLTHPTFDNLALILRRRGVDLYPVTEPEVAGALPLAPKLAETDVLFLVNPNNPTGTNLSKERFEEIVHACLRHDVMLVIDTSFRLFYPQNWDDYQILHESGVSFILFEDTGKVFPTQDMKASLFTCSPDNRAALHEIYNEIYLCVSKFTLAVLGDFFDNARREGLDQSVHSLVAQRRSRAREMLGEEVIDPTARDSRISVEWISTSNIGQSDKTVTAELHERGVGVLPGRGFFWNRADEEAGVSNIRMSLMKPEPEFERGLEILANYFAEVTHR
;
A
#
# COMPACT_ATOMS: atom_id res chain seq x y z
N MET A 1 15.08 -16.53 -28.27
CA MET A 1 13.84 -16.16 -27.59
C MET A 1 13.48 -14.74 -27.99
N THR A 2 12.39 -14.56 -28.73
CA THR A 2 11.94 -13.27 -29.24
C THR A 2 11.28 -12.52 -28.09
N VAL A 3 11.91 -11.43 -27.65
CA VAL A 3 11.30 -10.50 -26.69
C VAL A 3 10.08 -9.90 -27.37
N ALA A 4 8.89 -10.22 -26.89
CA ALA A 4 7.66 -9.58 -27.36
C ALA A 4 7.82 -8.07 -27.12
N ARG A 5 7.75 -7.29 -28.21
CA ARG A 5 7.66 -5.83 -28.13
C ARG A 5 6.39 -5.49 -27.34
N THR A 6 6.57 -5.05 -26.11
CA THR A 6 5.48 -4.45 -25.33
C THR A 6 4.94 -3.25 -26.11
N ALA A 7 3.61 -3.10 -26.10
CA ALA A 7 2.91 -1.97 -26.70
C ALA A 7 3.54 -0.64 -26.23
N ASP A 8 3.49 0.37 -27.09
CA ASP A 8 4.04 1.71 -26.88
C ASP A 8 3.64 2.23 -25.48
N PRO A 9 4.60 2.55 -24.61
CA PRO A 9 4.33 3.06 -23.27
C PRO A 9 3.44 4.32 -23.26
N ALA A 10 3.40 5.07 -24.36
CA ALA A 10 2.60 6.29 -24.51
C ALA A 10 1.08 6.06 -24.60
N GLN A 11 0.60 4.80 -24.69
CA GLN A 11 -0.84 4.50 -24.82
C GLN A 11 -1.46 3.75 -23.64
N ARG A 12 -0.68 3.36 -22.62
CA ARG A 12 -1.21 2.60 -21.49
C ARG A 12 -1.42 3.52 -20.28
N LYS A 13 -2.67 3.79 -19.92
CA LYS A 13 -3.01 4.44 -18.65
C LYS A 13 -2.55 3.58 -17.47
N THR A 14 -1.87 4.20 -16.51
CA THR A 14 -1.48 3.60 -15.24
C THR A 14 -2.67 3.64 -14.25
N LEU A 15 -2.57 2.90 -13.14
CA LEU A 15 -3.57 3.01 -12.06
C LEU A 15 -3.63 4.44 -11.50
N THR A 16 -2.50 5.11 -11.36
CA THR A 16 -2.44 6.52 -10.94
C THR A 16 -3.15 7.47 -11.93
N ASP A 17 -3.07 7.21 -13.25
CA ASP A 17 -3.85 7.99 -14.23
C ASP A 17 -5.36 7.81 -14.02
N TYR A 18 -5.83 6.61 -13.67
CA TYR A 18 -7.23 6.38 -13.32
C TYR A 18 -7.62 7.03 -12.00
N GLU A 19 -6.75 7.04 -10.99
CA GLU A 19 -6.97 7.80 -9.74
C GLU A 19 -7.15 9.29 -10.04
N GLN A 20 -6.27 9.87 -10.89
CA GLN A 20 -6.37 11.27 -11.31
C GLN A 20 -7.65 11.57 -12.11
N ILE A 21 -8.03 10.69 -13.03
CA ILE A 21 -9.28 10.81 -13.78
C ILE A 21 -10.47 10.78 -12.81
N GLY A 22 -10.40 9.98 -11.76
CA GLY A 22 -11.39 9.91 -10.69
C GLY A 22 -11.69 11.24 -10.00
N PHE A 23 -10.73 12.18 -9.95
CA PHE A 23 -10.99 13.53 -9.40
C PHE A 23 -11.93 14.39 -10.24
N SER A 24 -12.27 13.98 -11.46
CA SER A 24 -13.17 14.71 -12.37
C SER A 24 -14.62 14.22 -12.32
N VAL A 25 -14.93 13.17 -11.55
CA VAL A 25 -16.29 12.59 -11.43
C VAL A 25 -16.91 12.87 -10.07
N GLU A 26 -18.22 12.61 -9.96
CA GLU A 26 -19.02 12.88 -8.76
C GLU A 26 -18.57 12.05 -7.54
N ALA A 27 -18.22 10.77 -7.78
CA ALA A 27 -17.78 9.84 -6.74
C ALA A 27 -16.45 9.16 -7.13
N ASN A 28 -15.35 9.59 -6.53
CA ASN A 28 -14.03 9.01 -6.77
C ASN A 28 -13.77 7.81 -5.85
N LEU A 29 -14.18 6.62 -6.25
CA LEU A 29 -13.82 5.37 -5.57
C LEU A 29 -12.52 4.73 -6.12
N ALA A 30 -11.81 5.42 -7.03
CA ALA A 30 -10.55 4.93 -7.60
C ALA A 30 -9.37 5.13 -6.65
N ASP A 31 -9.24 6.32 -6.05
CA ASP A 31 -8.11 6.66 -5.18
C ASP A 31 -8.23 5.98 -3.81
N GLY A 32 -7.19 5.24 -3.43
CA GLY A 32 -7.13 4.46 -2.19
C GLY A 32 -6.59 5.21 -0.97
N HIS A 33 -6.45 6.55 -1.00
CA HIS A 33 -6.07 7.34 0.18
C HIS A 33 -7.24 7.52 1.15
N ALA A 34 -6.89 7.88 2.38
CA ALA A 34 -7.84 8.08 3.47
C ALA A 34 -8.45 9.49 3.41
N TYR A 35 -9.70 9.58 2.94
CA TYR A 35 -10.47 10.82 2.87
C TYR A 35 -11.79 10.75 3.67
N GLN A 36 -11.98 9.71 4.47
CA GLN A 36 -13.07 9.65 5.43
C GLN A 36 -13.05 10.90 6.34
N GLY A 37 -14.17 11.42 6.72
CA GLY A 37 -14.26 12.59 7.60
C GLY A 37 -13.45 12.41 8.90
N LEU A 38 -13.06 13.51 9.51
CA LEU A 38 -12.42 13.52 10.82
C LEU A 38 -13.39 13.02 11.90
N SER A 39 -12.91 12.21 12.83
CA SER A 39 -13.60 12.00 14.11
C SER A 39 -13.56 13.28 14.94
N HIS A 40 -14.35 13.34 16.03
CA HIS A 40 -14.35 14.50 16.94
C HIS A 40 -12.95 14.75 17.51
N SER A 41 -12.28 13.72 18.00
CA SER A 41 -10.92 13.82 18.56
C SER A 41 -9.85 14.17 17.52
N GLN A 42 -10.04 13.78 16.26
CA GLN A 42 -9.17 14.21 15.15
C GLN A 42 -9.41 15.67 14.75
N ALA A 43 -10.64 16.16 14.83
CA ALA A 43 -10.96 17.58 14.60
C ALA A 43 -10.26 18.48 15.64
N GLU A 44 -10.16 18.05 16.90
CA GLU A 44 -9.40 18.76 17.93
C GLU A 44 -7.90 18.92 17.61
N ILE A 45 -7.31 17.95 16.88
CA ILE A 45 -5.93 18.08 16.38
C ILE A 45 -5.84 19.22 15.35
N VAL A 46 -6.81 19.27 14.45
CA VAL A 46 -6.86 20.33 13.41
C VAL A 46 -7.07 21.72 14.03
N GLU A 47 -7.88 21.84 15.08
CA GLU A 47 -8.08 23.10 15.81
C GLU A 47 -6.79 23.61 16.47
N ARG A 48 -5.83 22.74 16.79
CA ARG A 48 -4.53 23.07 17.39
C ARG A 48 -3.38 23.21 16.40
N MET A 49 -3.64 23.38 15.11
CA MET A 49 -2.60 23.47 14.09
C MET A 49 -1.58 24.59 14.34
N SER A 50 -2.02 25.73 14.94
CA SER A 50 -1.09 26.83 15.32
C SER A 50 -0.11 26.41 16.42
N ASP A 51 -0.57 25.62 17.37
CA ASP A 51 0.27 25.12 18.46
C ASP A 51 1.27 24.07 17.94
N LEU A 52 0.80 23.19 17.04
CA LEU A 52 1.66 22.21 16.35
C LEU A 52 2.72 22.89 15.48
N TRP A 53 2.38 24.04 14.85
CA TRP A 53 3.37 24.84 14.14
C TRP A 53 4.47 25.34 15.08
N ALA A 54 4.10 26.02 16.17
CA ALA A 54 5.06 26.51 17.16
C ALA A 54 5.90 25.39 17.78
N TYR A 55 5.25 24.25 18.08
CA TYR A 55 5.93 23.05 18.59
C TYR A 55 6.97 22.52 17.59
N SER A 56 6.61 22.39 16.31
CA SER A 56 7.53 21.90 15.27
C SER A 56 8.67 22.88 15.00
N GLU A 57 8.41 24.20 15.10
CA GLU A 57 9.43 25.24 14.91
C GLU A 57 10.53 25.15 15.98
N ALA A 58 10.16 24.86 17.23
CA ALA A 58 11.08 24.75 18.35
C ALA A 58 12.01 23.54 18.32
N GLN A 59 11.72 22.53 17.47
CA GLN A 59 12.51 21.30 17.38
C GLN A 59 13.57 21.35 16.29
N SER A 60 14.64 20.60 16.50
CA SER A 60 15.57 20.24 15.42
C SER A 60 14.99 19.13 14.52
N ILE A 61 15.56 18.95 13.32
CA ILE A 61 15.17 17.86 12.41
C ILE A 61 15.35 16.49 13.05
N PRO A 62 16.50 16.16 13.70
CA PRO A 62 16.65 14.86 14.36
C PRO A 62 15.63 14.61 15.48
N GLU A 63 15.35 15.63 16.31
CA GLU A 63 14.34 15.50 17.38
C GLU A 63 12.95 15.22 16.81
N SER A 64 12.52 15.98 15.79
CA SER A 64 11.22 15.76 15.14
C SER A 64 11.12 14.37 14.51
N THR A 65 12.20 13.88 13.90
CA THR A 65 12.28 12.53 13.33
C THR A 65 12.15 11.48 14.44
N GLN A 66 12.90 11.60 15.53
CA GLN A 66 12.86 10.64 16.62
C GLN A 66 11.48 10.60 17.30
N ILE A 67 10.88 11.76 17.58
CA ILE A 67 9.52 11.82 18.15
C ILE A 67 8.49 11.16 17.25
N TYR A 68 8.59 11.36 15.93
CA TYR A 68 7.72 10.70 14.96
C TYR A 68 7.87 9.17 15.00
N VAL A 69 9.11 8.68 15.02
CA VAL A 69 9.41 7.24 15.09
C VAL A 69 8.91 6.63 16.39
N ASP A 70 9.15 7.30 17.54
CA ASP A 70 8.72 6.81 18.85
C ASP A 70 7.19 6.69 18.94
N ARG A 71 6.46 7.73 18.49
CA ARG A 71 5.00 7.71 18.48
C ARG A 71 4.43 6.66 17.53
N TYR A 72 5.07 6.45 16.37
CA TYR A 72 4.67 5.39 15.45
C TYR A 72 4.95 4.00 16.03
N ALA A 73 6.12 3.80 16.65
CA ALA A 73 6.47 2.57 17.35
C ALA A 73 5.45 2.24 18.47
N ASP A 74 5.07 3.24 19.25
CA ASP A 74 4.04 3.12 20.27
C ASP A 74 2.68 2.71 19.68
N LEU A 75 2.32 3.27 18.51
CA LEU A 75 1.05 2.94 17.84
C LEU A 75 1.01 1.48 17.39
N ILE A 76 2.09 0.98 16.79
CA ILE A 76 2.17 -0.40 16.31
C ILE A 76 2.62 -1.40 17.37
N GLY A 77 3.00 -0.95 18.54
CA GLY A 77 3.48 -1.80 19.65
C GLY A 77 4.86 -2.42 19.40
N SER A 78 5.73 -1.76 18.60
CA SER A 78 7.08 -2.24 18.33
C SER A 78 8.08 -1.67 19.34
N ALA A 79 8.76 -2.57 20.05
CA ALA A 79 9.88 -2.21 20.92
C ALA A 79 11.20 -2.07 20.16
N TYR A 80 11.30 -2.65 18.98
CA TYR A 80 12.50 -2.70 18.14
C TYR A 80 12.62 -1.52 17.17
N LEU A 81 11.51 -0.92 16.76
CA LEU A 81 11.54 0.18 15.81
C LEU A 81 12.34 1.41 16.29
N PRO A 82 12.23 1.89 17.56
CA PRO A 82 13.00 3.04 18.03
C PRO A 82 14.51 2.81 18.01
N ASP A 83 14.93 1.57 18.24
CA ASP A 83 16.33 1.17 18.28
C ASP A 83 16.89 0.72 16.90
N ALA A 84 16.04 0.71 15.87
CA ALA A 84 16.46 0.35 14.54
C ALA A 84 17.59 1.29 14.06
N SER A 85 18.65 0.70 13.52
CA SER A 85 19.89 1.40 13.24
C SER A 85 19.77 2.51 12.19
N THR A 86 18.67 2.54 11.43
CA THR A 86 18.47 3.52 10.37
C THR A 86 17.01 3.80 10.15
N HIS A 87 16.64 5.06 10.38
CA HIS A 87 15.36 5.61 10.01
C HIS A 87 15.58 6.72 8.99
N LEU A 88 14.90 6.61 7.86
CA LEU A 88 14.74 7.69 6.90
C LEU A 88 13.26 8.02 6.82
N ILE A 89 12.93 9.30 6.72
CA ILE A 89 11.57 9.72 6.46
C ILE A 89 11.51 10.32 5.05
N LEU A 90 10.61 9.77 4.23
CA LEU A 90 10.37 10.23 2.87
C LEU A 90 8.95 10.82 2.76
N PRO A 91 8.68 11.66 1.76
CA PRO A 91 7.37 12.30 1.62
C PRO A 91 6.23 11.30 1.34
N THR A 92 6.49 10.22 0.62
CA THR A 92 5.50 9.19 0.24
C THR A 92 6.14 7.82 0.09
N ALA A 93 5.34 6.75 0.13
CA ALA A 93 5.81 5.39 -0.22
C ALA A 93 6.40 5.32 -1.64
N SER A 94 5.88 6.09 -2.62
CA SER A 94 6.46 6.13 -3.97
C SER A 94 7.88 6.68 -3.97
N ASN A 95 8.22 7.63 -3.08
CA ASN A 95 9.59 8.09 -2.90
C ASN A 95 10.47 6.99 -2.27
N SER A 96 9.92 6.23 -1.33
CA SER A 96 10.61 5.06 -0.74
C SER A 96 10.88 3.99 -1.81
N ILE A 97 9.91 3.70 -2.67
CA ILE A 97 10.08 2.76 -3.80
C ILE A 97 11.16 3.28 -4.78
N ASP A 98 11.19 4.59 -5.07
CA ASP A 98 12.21 5.18 -5.97
C ASP A 98 13.62 5.10 -5.35
N LEU A 99 13.75 5.35 -4.04
CA LEU A 99 15.00 5.17 -3.31
C LEU A 99 15.49 3.71 -3.36
N VAL A 100 14.58 2.75 -3.09
CA VAL A 100 14.86 1.32 -3.23
C VAL A 100 15.29 0.99 -4.66
N ALA A 101 14.55 1.49 -5.66
CA ALA A 101 14.85 1.21 -7.07
C ALA A 101 16.24 1.73 -7.49
N ALA A 102 16.62 2.94 -7.04
CA ALA A 102 17.94 3.50 -7.27
C ALA A 102 19.04 2.63 -6.63
N TYR A 103 18.83 2.23 -5.39
CA TYR A 103 19.75 1.36 -4.66
C TYR A 103 19.93 -0.02 -5.33
N LEU A 104 18.81 -0.68 -5.68
CA LEU A 104 18.84 -2.00 -6.34
C LEU A 104 19.51 -1.94 -7.72
N LYS A 105 19.32 -0.84 -8.46
CA LYS A 105 19.98 -0.64 -9.75
C LYS A 105 21.49 -0.56 -9.62
N LEU A 106 22.01 0.12 -8.61
CA LEU A 106 23.45 0.20 -8.35
C LEU A 106 24.06 -1.18 -8.02
N ARG A 107 23.27 -2.08 -7.45
CA ARG A 107 23.66 -3.46 -7.13
C ARG A 107 23.42 -4.45 -8.27
N HIS A 108 22.85 -4.02 -9.39
CA HIS A 108 22.45 -4.89 -10.51
C HIS A 108 21.54 -6.06 -10.08
N SER A 109 20.65 -5.81 -9.13
CA SER A 109 19.84 -6.84 -8.49
C SER A 109 18.71 -7.36 -9.39
N ARG A 110 18.49 -8.67 -9.34
CA ARG A 110 17.32 -9.35 -9.89
C ARG A 110 16.26 -9.44 -8.80
N VAL A 111 15.07 -8.93 -9.06
CA VAL A 111 14.04 -8.72 -8.04
C VAL A 111 12.81 -9.59 -8.31
N LEU A 112 12.43 -10.41 -7.32
CA LEU A 112 11.09 -10.99 -7.25
C LEU A 112 10.14 -9.94 -6.66
N LEU A 113 9.12 -9.52 -7.41
CA LEU A 113 8.10 -8.59 -6.95
C LEU A 113 6.74 -9.29 -6.86
N THR A 114 6.01 -9.04 -5.77
CA THR A 114 4.63 -9.53 -5.57
C THR A 114 3.75 -9.26 -6.80
N HIS A 115 2.97 -10.26 -7.20
CA HIS A 115 2.06 -10.24 -8.33
C HIS A 115 0.77 -11.02 -8.03
N PRO A 116 -0.43 -10.41 -8.15
CA PRO A 116 -0.65 -8.99 -8.51
C PRO A 116 -0.23 -8.02 -7.41
N THR A 117 -0.01 -6.75 -7.78
CA THR A 117 0.13 -5.63 -6.85
C THR A 117 -0.03 -4.29 -7.57
N PHE A 118 -0.05 -3.17 -6.85
CA PHE A 118 -0.21 -1.83 -7.44
C PHE A 118 0.91 -1.52 -8.44
N ASP A 119 0.57 -1.07 -9.64
CA ASP A 119 1.49 -1.01 -10.79
C ASP A 119 2.66 -0.05 -10.62
N ASN A 120 2.54 1.00 -9.76
CA ASN A 120 3.60 1.98 -9.57
C ASN A 120 4.90 1.35 -9.05
N LEU A 121 4.84 0.27 -8.24
CA LEU A 121 6.03 -0.47 -7.80
C LEU A 121 6.82 -0.96 -9.02
N ALA A 122 6.16 -1.72 -9.90
CA ALA A 122 6.81 -2.24 -11.11
C ALA A 122 7.24 -1.14 -12.08
N LEU A 123 6.44 -0.07 -12.20
CA LEU A 123 6.73 1.06 -13.09
C LEU A 123 7.97 1.84 -12.64
N ILE A 124 8.09 2.14 -11.35
CA ILE A 124 9.24 2.87 -10.78
C ILE A 124 10.50 2.01 -10.90
N LEU A 125 10.44 0.74 -10.46
CA LEU A 125 11.56 -0.19 -10.53
C LEU A 125 12.06 -0.35 -11.98
N ARG A 126 11.17 -0.58 -12.94
CA ARG A 126 11.52 -0.71 -14.37
C ARG A 126 12.08 0.59 -14.96
N ARG A 127 11.55 1.75 -14.56
CA ARG A 127 12.05 3.06 -15.00
C ARG A 127 13.50 3.28 -14.57
N ARG A 128 13.87 2.79 -13.40
CA ARG A 128 15.26 2.78 -12.91
C ARG A 128 16.11 1.67 -13.57
N GLY A 129 15.50 0.78 -14.35
CA GLY A 129 16.19 -0.30 -15.06
C GLY A 129 16.51 -1.49 -14.16
N VAL A 130 15.65 -1.78 -13.18
CA VAL A 130 15.72 -2.98 -12.34
C VAL A 130 15.02 -4.14 -13.06
N ASP A 131 15.63 -5.33 -13.03
CA ASP A 131 15.08 -6.55 -13.63
C ASP A 131 14.07 -7.20 -12.69
N LEU A 132 12.79 -7.33 -13.15
CA LEU A 132 11.69 -7.82 -12.34
C LEU A 132 11.18 -9.18 -12.79
N TYR A 133 10.95 -10.05 -11.83
CA TYR A 133 10.34 -11.36 -11.96
C TYR A 133 9.13 -11.47 -11.02
N PRO A 134 8.02 -12.12 -11.43
CA PRO A 134 6.84 -12.21 -10.56
C PRO A 134 7.00 -13.28 -9.49
N VAL A 135 6.59 -12.95 -8.27
CA VAL A 135 6.26 -13.91 -7.23
C VAL A 135 4.76 -13.82 -6.93
N THR A 136 4.06 -14.94 -7.05
CA THR A 136 2.61 -14.98 -6.90
C THR A 136 2.18 -15.08 -5.43
N GLU A 137 0.96 -14.66 -5.11
CA GLU A 137 0.42 -14.79 -3.76
C GLU A 137 0.39 -16.24 -3.24
N PRO A 138 0.02 -17.28 -4.04
CA PRO A 138 0.15 -18.67 -3.59
C PRO A 138 1.58 -19.07 -3.20
N GLU A 139 2.61 -18.53 -3.86
CA GLU A 139 4.01 -18.77 -3.48
C GLU A 139 4.36 -18.03 -2.19
N VAL A 140 3.91 -16.77 -2.06
CA VAL A 140 4.12 -15.97 -0.85
C VAL A 140 3.35 -16.57 0.34
N ALA A 141 2.12 -17.02 0.15
CA ALA A 141 1.29 -17.65 1.18
C ALA A 141 1.73 -19.08 1.55
N GLY A 142 2.63 -19.69 0.79
CA GLY A 142 3.14 -21.04 1.07
C GLY A 142 2.36 -22.18 0.44
N ALA A 143 1.34 -21.90 -0.37
CA ALA A 143 0.60 -22.89 -1.13
C ALA A 143 1.43 -23.48 -2.30
N LEU A 144 2.41 -22.73 -2.78
CA LEU A 144 3.38 -23.12 -3.79
C LEU A 144 4.82 -22.87 -3.29
N PRO A 145 5.83 -23.63 -3.79
CA PRO A 145 7.21 -23.49 -3.33
C PRO A 145 7.85 -22.17 -3.79
N LEU A 146 8.36 -21.39 -2.85
CA LEU A 146 9.09 -20.14 -3.09
C LEU A 146 10.61 -20.35 -3.30
N ALA A 147 11.19 -21.34 -2.64
CA ALA A 147 12.64 -21.54 -2.60
C ALA A 147 13.34 -21.64 -3.99
N PRO A 148 12.75 -22.30 -5.03
CA PRO A 148 13.40 -22.34 -6.34
C PRO A 148 13.59 -20.96 -6.97
N LYS A 149 12.68 -20.02 -6.74
CA LYS A 149 12.80 -18.64 -7.23
C LYS A 149 13.82 -17.84 -6.45
N LEU A 150 13.91 -18.05 -5.12
CA LEU A 150 14.90 -17.38 -4.27
C LEU A 150 16.33 -17.77 -4.69
N ALA A 151 16.55 -19.00 -5.12
CA ALA A 151 17.88 -19.44 -5.56
C ALA A 151 18.40 -18.74 -6.83
N GLU A 152 17.53 -18.07 -7.57
CA GLU A 152 17.87 -17.41 -8.85
C GLU A 152 17.77 -15.87 -8.78
N THR A 153 17.50 -15.32 -7.61
CA THR A 153 17.24 -13.88 -7.42
C THR A 153 18.03 -13.30 -6.27
N ASP A 154 18.18 -11.99 -6.26
CA ASP A 154 18.97 -11.27 -5.27
C ASP A 154 18.09 -10.57 -4.23
N VAL A 155 16.82 -10.33 -4.59
CA VAL A 155 15.87 -9.58 -3.76
C VAL A 155 14.47 -10.18 -3.86
N LEU A 156 13.81 -10.34 -2.72
CA LEU A 156 12.37 -10.57 -2.62
C LEU A 156 11.69 -9.28 -2.17
N PHE A 157 10.88 -8.68 -3.05
CA PHE A 157 10.10 -7.48 -2.75
C PHE A 157 8.63 -7.85 -2.52
N LEU A 158 8.22 -7.84 -1.28
CA LEU A 158 6.86 -8.13 -0.83
C LEU A 158 6.04 -6.86 -0.64
N VAL A 159 4.74 -6.96 -0.90
CA VAL A 159 3.72 -6.02 -0.43
C VAL A 159 2.86 -6.77 0.58
N ASN A 160 2.90 -6.36 1.85
CA ASN A 160 2.23 -7.06 2.94
C ASN A 160 1.69 -6.10 4.01
N PRO A 161 0.38 -5.95 4.14
CA PRO A 161 -0.70 -6.59 3.37
C PRO A 161 -0.74 -6.15 1.90
N ASN A 162 -1.11 -7.07 0.98
CA ASN A 162 -1.10 -6.78 -0.44
C ASN A 162 -2.34 -6.00 -0.93
N ASN A 163 -2.16 -5.14 -1.88
CA ASN A 163 -3.21 -4.45 -2.63
C ASN A 163 -3.20 -4.95 -4.09
N PRO A 164 -4.30 -5.56 -4.62
CA PRO A 164 -5.68 -5.28 -4.23
C PRO A 164 -6.34 -6.33 -3.31
N THR A 165 -5.77 -7.49 -3.12
CA THR A 165 -6.40 -8.67 -2.52
C THR A 165 -6.56 -8.59 -1.00
N GLY A 166 -5.69 -7.85 -0.31
CA GLY A 166 -5.62 -7.83 1.15
C GLY A 166 -4.94 -9.05 1.74
N THR A 167 -4.27 -9.89 0.94
CA THR A 167 -3.45 -11.00 1.45
C THR A 167 -2.47 -10.49 2.49
N ASN A 168 -2.51 -11.08 3.69
CA ASN A 168 -1.64 -10.72 4.81
C ASN A 168 -0.99 -11.97 5.38
N LEU A 169 0.30 -11.90 5.67
CA LEU A 169 1.07 -13.04 6.20
C LEU A 169 0.78 -13.28 7.67
N SER A 170 0.70 -14.54 8.07
CA SER A 170 0.81 -14.91 9.48
C SER A 170 2.24 -14.74 9.99
N LYS A 171 2.43 -14.68 11.31
CA LYS A 171 3.75 -14.62 11.93
C LYS A 171 4.64 -15.77 11.46
N GLU A 172 4.11 -16.99 11.52
CA GLU A 172 4.85 -18.20 11.15
C GLU A 172 5.30 -18.16 9.69
N ARG A 173 4.40 -17.70 8.80
CA ARG A 173 4.74 -17.59 7.37
C ARG A 173 5.76 -16.48 7.11
N PHE A 174 5.67 -15.37 7.81
CA PHE A 174 6.66 -14.30 7.74
C PHE A 174 8.04 -14.79 8.19
N GLU A 175 8.13 -15.50 9.34
CA GLU A 175 9.37 -16.10 9.84
C GLU A 175 9.95 -17.11 8.84
N GLU A 176 9.13 -17.97 8.23
CA GLU A 176 9.56 -18.92 7.19
C GLU A 176 10.19 -18.20 5.99
N ILE A 177 9.59 -17.08 5.54
CA ILE A 177 10.12 -16.28 4.43
C ILE A 177 11.45 -15.63 4.82
N VAL A 178 11.52 -15.02 5.99
CA VAL A 178 12.76 -14.41 6.53
C VAL A 178 13.88 -15.44 6.56
N HIS A 179 13.63 -16.62 7.13
CA HIS A 179 14.61 -17.71 7.17
C HIS A 179 14.96 -18.23 5.77
N ALA A 180 14.02 -18.27 4.84
CA ALA A 180 14.30 -18.66 3.45
C ALA A 180 15.20 -17.63 2.76
N CYS A 181 14.92 -16.34 2.91
CA CYS A 181 15.77 -15.26 2.39
C CYS A 181 17.17 -15.35 2.96
N LEU A 182 17.32 -15.53 4.27
CA LEU A 182 18.62 -15.69 4.91
C LEU A 182 19.42 -16.89 4.35
N ARG A 183 18.77 -18.06 4.19
CA ARG A 183 19.42 -19.25 3.64
C ARG A 183 19.90 -19.12 2.20
N HIS A 184 19.23 -18.30 1.40
CA HIS A 184 19.54 -18.08 -0.01
C HIS A 184 20.34 -16.80 -0.27
N ASP A 185 20.75 -16.07 0.79
CA ASP A 185 21.42 -14.76 0.70
C ASP A 185 20.62 -13.74 -0.13
N VAL A 186 19.30 -13.73 0.06
CA VAL A 186 18.34 -12.84 -0.62
C VAL A 186 17.94 -11.72 0.31
N MET A 187 18.07 -10.47 -0.14
CA MET A 187 17.58 -9.31 0.59
C MET A 187 16.05 -9.27 0.56
N LEU A 188 15.42 -8.94 1.70
CA LEU A 188 13.99 -8.82 1.84
C LEU A 188 13.58 -7.33 1.83
N VAL A 189 12.80 -6.91 0.84
CA VAL A 189 12.18 -5.58 0.79
C VAL A 189 10.69 -5.72 1.05
N ILE A 190 10.12 -4.89 1.92
CA ILE A 190 8.71 -5.00 2.32
C ILE A 190 8.05 -3.63 2.27
N ASP A 191 6.99 -3.52 1.47
CA ASP A 191 6.03 -2.42 1.53
C ASP A 191 4.90 -2.81 2.50
N THR A 192 4.80 -2.09 3.61
CA THR A 192 3.80 -2.32 4.66
C THR A 192 2.75 -1.21 4.72
N SER A 193 2.49 -0.52 3.62
CA SER A 193 1.57 0.63 3.54
C SER A 193 0.16 0.37 4.08
N PHE A 194 -0.28 -0.90 4.11
CA PHE A 194 -1.59 -1.29 4.64
C PHE A 194 -1.53 -1.98 6.01
N ARG A 195 -0.39 -1.94 6.70
CA ARG A 195 -0.18 -2.60 8.01
C ARG A 195 -1.28 -2.27 9.03
N LEU A 196 -1.62 -1.00 9.18
CA LEU A 196 -2.54 -0.53 10.21
C LEU A 196 -4.01 -1.00 10.03
N PHE A 197 -4.35 -1.70 8.95
CA PHE A 197 -5.65 -2.36 8.76
C PHE A 197 -5.74 -3.75 9.39
N TYR A 198 -4.60 -4.32 9.78
CA TYR A 198 -4.54 -5.62 10.44
C TYR A 198 -4.01 -5.48 11.85
N PRO A 199 -4.71 -6.01 12.88
CA PRO A 199 -4.16 -6.04 14.22
C PRO A 199 -2.91 -6.93 14.21
N GLN A 200 -1.77 -6.38 14.61
CA GLN A 200 -0.54 -7.14 14.80
C GLN A 200 -0.36 -7.45 16.29
N ASN A 201 -0.14 -8.72 16.59
CA ASN A 201 0.20 -9.22 17.91
C ASN A 201 1.65 -9.73 18.00
N TRP A 202 2.47 -9.35 17.03
CA TRP A 202 3.89 -9.69 16.92
C TRP A 202 4.65 -8.53 16.25
N ASP A 203 5.93 -8.40 16.56
CA ASP A 203 6.80 -7.34 16.07
C ASP A 203 7.68 -7.87 14.92
N ASP A 204 7.39 -7.46 13.70
CA ASP A 204 8.16 -7.83 12.50
C ASP A 204 9.54 -7.17 12.47
N TYR A 205 9.70 -5.98 13.06
CA TYR A 205 11.01 -5.36 13.23
C TYR A 205 11.90 -6.23 14.12
N GLN A 206 11.35 -6.81 15.20
CA GLN A 206 12.06 -7.77 16.04
C GLN A 206 12.54 -8.96 15.22
N ILE A 207 11.63 -9.61 14.46
CA ILE A 207 11.97 -10.78 13.66
C ILE A 207 13.08 -10.46 12.64
N LEU A 208 12.96 -9.32 11.94
CA LEU A 208 13.94 -8.88 10.95
C LEU A 208 15.31 -8.64 11.58
N HIS A 209 15.37 -7.93 12.71
CA HIS A 209 16.63 -7.63 13.38
C HIS A 209 17.29 -8.86 14.00
N GLU A 210 16.51 -9.69 14.70
CA GLU A 210 17.06 -10.88 15.38
C GLU A 210 17.49 -11.98 14.40
N SER A 211 16.85 -12.06 13.22
CA SER A 211 17.23 -13.03 12.18
C SER A 211 18.56 -12.74 11.52
N GLY A 212 18.97 -11.46 11.47
CA GLY A 212 20.15 -11.02 10.72
C GLY A 212 19.96 -11.02 9.20
N VAL A 213 18.73 -11.15 8.68
CA VAL A 213 18.45 -11.02 7.25
C VAL A 213 18.76 -9.60 6.77
N SER A 214 19.30 -9.45 5.57
CA SER A 214 19.38 -8.14 4.91
C SER A 214 17.98 -7.67 4.52
N PHE A 215 17.57 -6.48 4.98
CA PHE A 215 16.20 -6.01 4.71
C PHE A 215 16.07 -4.51 4.48
N ILE A 216 14.99 -4.14 3.83
CA ILE A 216 14.42 -2.79 3.75
C ILE A 216 12.92 -2.91 4.02
N LEU A 217 12.37 -2.06 4.89
CA LEU A 217 10.94 -2.00 5.18
C LEU A 217 10.50 -0.55 5.15
N PHE A 218 9.34 -0.25 4.55
CA PHE A 218 8.77 1.10 4.54
C PHE A 218 7.24 1.08 4.64
N GLU A 219 6.71 2.21 5.10
CA GLU A 219 5.31 2.41 5.48
C GLU A 219 4.70 3.59 4.73
N ASP A 220 3.37 3.76 4.77
CA ASP A 220 2.67 4.94 4.26
C ASP A 220 1.53 5.34 5.20
N THR A 221 1.57 6.56 5.73
CA THR A 221 0.53 7.09 6.61
C THR A 221 -0.74 7.53 5.87
N GLY A 222 -0.66 7.77 4.56
CA GLY A 222 -1.76 8.30 3.75
C GLY A 222 -2.88 7.32 3.46
N LYS A 223 -2.75 6.04 3.87
CA LYS A 223 -3.80 5.03 3.66
C LYS A 223 -4.81 4.98 4.81
N VAL A 224 -4.47 5.51 5.98
CA VAL A 224 -5.23 5.34 7.23
C VAL A 224 -5.76 6.67 7.77
N PHE A 225 -4.93 7.72 7.75
CA PHE A 225 -5.25 8.99 8.39
C PHE A 225 -5.78 10.03 7.41
N PRO A 226 -6.93 10.67 7.70
CA PRO A 226 -7.55 11.69 6.83
C PRO A 226 -6.85 13.06 6.98
N THR A 227 -5.58 13.13 6.64
CA THR A 227 -4.71 14.28 6.87
C THR A 227 -4.57 15.19 5.64
N GLN A 228 -5.52 15.11 4.68
CA GLN A 228 -5.50 15.93 3.46
C GLN A 228 -4.16 15.88 2.74
N ASP A 229 -3.68 14.65 2.50
CA ASP A 229 -2.40 14.37 1.84
C ASP A 229 -1.12 14.83 2.59
N MET A 230 -1.22 15.33 3.81
CA MET A 230 -0.08 15.38 4.71
C MET A 230 0.29 13.96 5.09
N LYS A 231 1.30 13.40 4.45
CA LYS A 231 1.74 12.02 4.65
C LYS A 231 3.25 11.93 4.72
N ALA A 232 3.73 10.84 5.29
CA ALA A 232 5.13 10.50 5.34
C ALA A 232 5.28 8.98 5.22
N SER A 233 6.41 8.55 4.69
CA SER A 233 6.83 7.15 4.62
C SER A 233 8.01 6.96 5.57
N LEU A 234 7.81 6.17 6.61
CA LEU A 234 8.90 5.70 7.46
C LEU A 234 9.62 4.58 6.74
N PHE A 235 10.92 4.72 6.61
CA PHE A 235 11.81 3.78 5.92
C PHE A 235 12.87 3.28 6.89
N THR A 236 13.02 1.98 6.99
CA THR A 236 13.97 1.31 7.88
C THR A 236 14.75 0.27 7.09
N CYS A 237 16.04 0.10 7.38
CA CYS A 237 16.86 -0.92 6.74
C CYS A 237 17.79 -1.61 7.73
N SER A 238 18.27 -2.80 7.37
CA SER A 238 19.35 -3.47 8.10
C SER A 238 20.67 -2.70 7.99
N PRO A 239 21.61 -2.88 8.95
CA PRO A 239 22.86 -2.11 9.03
C PRO A 239 23.75 -2.18 7.78
N ASP A 240 23.74 -3.31 7.07
CA ASP A 240 24.51 -3.54 5.85
C ASP A 240 24.09 -2.65 4.66
N ASN A 241 22.81 -2.22 4.64
CA ASN A 241 22.26 -1.37 3.58
C ASN A 241 22.37 0.13 3.90
N ARG A 242 22.66 0.48 5.15
CA ARG A 242 22.56 1.84 5.69
C ARG A 242 23.37 2.87 4.91
N ALA A 243 24.67 2.62 4.72
CA ALA A 243 25.58 3.62 4.18
C ALA A 243 25.18 4.04 2.76
N ALA A 244 24.93 3.08 1.87
CA ALA A 244 24.56 3.34 0.49
C ALA A 244 23.17 3.97 0.34
N LEU A 245 22.19 3.55 1.17
CA LEU A 245 20.87 4.16 1.17
C LEU A 245 20.88 5.61 1.67
N HIS A 246 21.69 5.91 2.70
CA HIS A 246 21.87 7.29 3.19
C HIS A 246 22.54 8.19 2.15
N GLU A 247 23.51 7.69 1.41
CA GLU A 247 24.17 8.44 0.32
C GLU A 247 23.15 8.87 -0.72
N ILE A 248 22.35 7.93 -1.25
CA ILE A 248 21.30 8.23 -2.25
C ILE A 248 20.23 9.16 -1.67
N TYR A 249 19.83 8.92 -0.41
CA TYR A 249 18.83 9.77 0.25
C TYR A 249 19.31 11.21 0.37
N ASN A 250 20.54 11.43 0.83
CA ASN A 250 21.10 12.75 1.05
C ASN A 250 21.31 13.55 -0.26
N GLU A 251 21.45 12.87 -1.40
CA GLU A 251 21.52 13.52 -2.71
C GLU A 251 20.20 14.20 -3.13
N ILE A 252 19.06 13.69 -2.62
CA ILE A 252 17.73 14.11 -3.05
C ILE A 252 17.00 14.84 -1.93
N TYR A 253 17.11 14.37 -0.70
CA TYR A 253 16.35 14.82 0.46
C TYR A 253 17.28 15.37 1.54
N LEU A 254 16.95 16.49 2.11
CA LEU A 254 17.53 16.97 3.37
C LEU A 254 16.67 16.49 4.56
N CYS A 255 15.37 16.68 4.44
CA CYS A 255 14.38 16.32 5.47
C CYS A 255 12.96 16.35 4.89
N VAL A 256 12.01 15.82 5.67
CA VAL A 256 10.58 16.05 5.50
C VAL A 256 10.14 17.18 6.43
N SER A 257 9.02 17.82 6.13
CA SER A 257 8.46 18.91 6.94
C SER A 257 8.25 18.49 8.39
N LYS A 258 8.91 19.16 9.34
CA LYS A 258 8.74 18.95 10.79
C LYS A 258 7.28 19.13 11.22
N PHE A 259 6.58 20.10 10.60
CA PHE A 259 5.15 20.31 10.86
C PHE A 259 4.31 19.11 10.46
N THR A 260 4.55 18.53 9.28
CA THR A 260 3.88 17.29 8.86
C THR A 260 4.13 16.16 9.85
N LEU A 261 5.36 15.99 10.33
CA LEU A 261 5.70 14.95 11.32
C LEU A 261 4.99 15.19 12.67
N ALA A 262 4.90 16.45 13.11
CA ALA A 262 4.18 16.81 14.33
C ALA A 262 2.68 16.50 14.25
N VAL A 263 2.04 16.86 13.13
CA VAL A 263 0.62 16.57 12.88
C VAL A 263 0.38 15.06 12.85
N LEU A 264 1.15 14.32 12.07
CA LEU A 264 1.03 12.86 11.98
C LEU A 264 1.27 12.19 13.33
N GLY A 265 2.24 12.68 14.12
CA GLY A 265 2.49 12.19 15.46
C GLY A 265 1.27 12.34 16.39
N ASP A 266 0.55 13.46 16.31
CA ASP A 266 -0.70 13.65 17.07
C ASP A 266 -1.82 12.72 16.58
N PHE A 267 -1.89 12.41 15.29
CA PHE A 267 -2.79 11.38 14.77
C PHE A 267 -2.41 9.97 15.25
N PHE A 268 -1.13 9.65 15.39
CA PHE A 268 -0.68 8.38 15.98
C PHE A 268 -1.09 8.26 17.44
N ASP A 269 -0.85 9.29 18.25
CA ASP A 269 -1.25 9.31 19.65
C ASP A 269 -2.78 9.23 19.80
N ASN A 270 -3.53 9.89 18.92
CA ASN A 270 -4.99 9.79 18.88
C ASN A 270 -5.42 8.35 18.56
N ALA A 271 -4.89 7.75 17.51
CA ALA A 271 -5.22 6.39 17.10
C ALA A 271 -4.85 5.34 18.17
N ARG A 272 -3.72 5.53 18.86
CA ARG A 272 -3.31 4.67 19.97
C ARG A 272 -4.28 4.78 21.15
N ARG A 273 -4.73 6.00 21.48
CA ARG A 273 -5.64 6.26 22.59
C ARG A 273 -7.07 5.75 22.33
N GLU A 274 -7.59 6.01 21.13
CA GLU A 274 -8.95 5.61 20.73
C GLU A 274 -9.03 4.12 20.35
N GLY A 275 -7.91 3.55 19.88
CA GLY A 275 -7.83 2.22 19.28
C GLY A 275 -8.19 2.21 17.79
N LEU A 276 -7.36 1.57 16.98
CA LEU A 276 -7.64 1.38 15.55
C LEU A 276 -8.92 0.56 15.30
N ASP A 277 -9.25 -0.38 16.19
CA ASP A 277 -10.47 -1.18 16.11
C ASP A 277 -11.74 -0.34 16.18
N GLN A 278 -11.76 0.70 17.01
CA GLN A 278 -12.92 1.58 17.22
C GLN A 278 -13.06 2.65 16.13
N SER A 279 -12.01 2.92 15.41
CA SER A 279 -11.95 3.97 14.40
C SER A 279 -11.86 3.40 12.97
N VAL A 280 -10.68 3.01 12.56
CA VAL A 280 -10.39 2.62 11.17
C VAL A 280 -10.98 1.25 10.81
N HIS A 281 -10.77 0.23 11.66
CA HIS A 281 -11.20 -1.13 11.34
C HIS A 281 -12.73 -1.24 11.32
N SER A 282 -13.43 -0.62 12.29
CA SER A 282 -14.90 -0.62 12.32
C SER A 282 -15.50 0.10 11.11
N LEU A 283 -14.93 1.24 10.71
CA LEU A 283 -15.36 1.99 9.54
C LEU A 283 -15.21 1.16 8.25
N VAL A 284 -14.03 0.57 8.05
CA VAL A 284 -13.77 -0.27 6.88
C VAL A 284 -14.68 -1.49 6.87
N ALA A 285 -14.86 -2.17 8.01
CA ALA A 285 -15.75 -3.33 8.11
C ALA A 285 -17.21 -2.96 7.80
N GLN A 286 -17.71 -1.84 8.34
CA GLN A 286 -19.07 -1.34 8.07
C GLN A 286 -19.27 -1.07 6.58
N ARG A 287 -18.36 -0.33 5.95
CA ARG A 287 -18.44 0.02 4.52
C ARG A 287 -18.29 -1.19 3.61
N ARG A 288 -17.43 -2.13 3.98
CA ARG A 288 -17.29 -3.40 3.28
C ARG A 288 -18.58 -4.21 3.35
N SER A 289 -19.17 -4.35 4.53
CA SER A 289 -20.46 -5.03 4.69
C SER A 289 -21.55 -4.35 3.88
N ARG A 290 -21.61 -3.02 3.88
CA ARG A 290 -22.54 -2.24 3.09
C ARG A 290 -22.38 -2.45 1.58
N ALA A 291 -21.11 -2.46 1.10
CA ALA A 291 -20.83 -2.72 -0.31
C ALA A 291 -21.27 -4.14 -0.72
N ARG A 292 -20.96 -5.14 0.11
CA ARG A 292 -21.33 -6.54 -0.16
C ARG A 292 -22.84 -6.79 -0.08
N GLU A 293 -23.54 -6.11 0.82
CA GLU A 293 -24.99 -6.14 0.88
C GLU A 293 -25.65 -5.61 -0.40
N MET A 294 -25.10 -4.52 -0.96
CA MET A 294 -25.69 -3.90 -2.17
C MET A 294 -25.28 -4.57 -3.47
N LEU A 295 -24.06 -5.12 -3.55
CA LEU A 295 -23.52 -5.72 -4.77
C LEU A 295 -23.76 -7.24 -4.85
N GLY A 296 -23.95 -7.91 -3.71
CA GLY A 296 -23.94 -9.37 -3.58
C GLY A 296 -22.57 -9.93 -3.23
N GLU A 297 -22.51 -10.90 -2.33
CA GLU A 297 -21.24 -11.56 -1.91
C GLU A 297 -20.54 -12.31 -3.07
N GLU A 298 -21.31 -12.73 -4.07
CA GLU A 298 -20.84 -13.47 -5.24
C GLU A 298 -19.96 -12.64 -6.19
N VAL A 299 -20.06 -11.31 -6.13
CA VAL A 299 -19.19 -10.42 -6.94
C VAL A 299 -17.84 -10.15 -6.26
N ILE A 300 -17.67 -10.54 -5.00
CA ILE A 300 -16.39 -10.37 -4.32
C ILE A 300 -15.42 -11.46 -4.76
N ASP A 301 -14.25 -11.03 -5.24
CA ASP A 301 -13.22 -11.98 -5.66
C ASP A 301 -12.83 -12.90 -4.49
N PRO A 302 -12.75 -14.23 -4.70
CA PRO A 302 -12.43 -15.18 -3.63
C PRO A 302 -11.12 -14.89 -2.89
N THR A 303 -10.13 -14.29 -3.57
CA THR A 303 -8.83 -13.95 -2.96
C THR A 303 -8.93 -12.78 -1.96
N ALA A 304 -9.98 -11.96 -2.06
CA ALA A 304 -10.18 -10.79 -1.22
C ALA A 304 -11.29 -10.95 -0.15
N ARG A 305 -11.88 -12.14 -0.01
CA ARG A 305 -13.01 -12.35 0.95
C ARG A 305 -12.66 -11.99 2.38
N ASP A 306 -11.45 -12.33 2.81
CA ASP A 306 -10.96 -12.09 4.17
C ASP A 306 -10.14 -10.79 4.29
N SER A 307 -10.12 -9.98 3.23
CA SER A 307 -9.42 -8.70 3.19
C SER A 307 -9.90 -7.75 4.28
N ARG A 308 -8.97 -7.05 4.91
CA ARG A 308 -9.26 -5.98 5.87
C ARG A 308 -8.77 -4.61 5.42
N ILE A 309 -8.00 -4.54 4.32
CA ILE A 309 -7.50 -3.26 3.80
C ILE A 309 -8.64 -2.36 3.30
N SER A 310 -8.36 -1.10 3.09
CA SER A 310 -9.34 -0.05 2.78
C SER A 310 -9.90 -0.08 1.35
N VAL A 311 -9.79 -1.21 0.66
CA VAL A 311 -10.31 -1.38 -0.71
C VAL A 311 -11.08 -2.68 -0.85
N GLU A 312 -11.97 -2.74 -1.84
CA GLU A 312 -12.70 -3.95 -2.22
C GLU A 312 -12.29 -4.38 -3.63
N TRP A 313 -12.07 -5.68 -3.80
CA TRP A 313 -11.71 -6.32 -5.05
C TRP A 313 -12.92 -7.06 -5.61
N ILE A 314 -13.48 -6.54 -6.70
CA ILE A 314 -14.81 -6.90 -7.21
C ILE A 314 -14.67 -7.59 -8.54
N SER A 315 -15.24 -8.79 -8.67
CA SER A 315 -15.29 -9.53 -9.93
C SER A 315 -16.39 -9.00 -10.85
N THR A 316 -16.05 -8.85 -12.13
CA THR A 316 -16.98 -8.49 -13.20
C THR A 316 -17.38 -9.72 -14.04
N SER A 317 -16.94 -10.92 -13.65
CA SER A 317 -17.22 -12.16 -14.38
C SER A 317 -18.70 -12.45 -14.47
N ASN A 318 -19.46 -12.21 -13.39
CA ASN A 318 -20.89 -12.47 -13.33
C ASN A 318 -21.71 -11.60 -14.31
N ILE A 319 -21.20 -10.44 -14.68
CA ILE A 319 -21.84 -9.55 -15.66
C ILE A 319 -21.23 -9.68 -17.06
N GLY A 320 -20.25 -10.57 -17.26
CA GLY A 320 -19.64 -10.84 -18.56
C GLY A 320 -18.91 -9.64 -19.18
N GLN A 321 -18.50 -8.65 -18.37
CA GLN A 321 -17.86 -7.43 -18.82
C GLN A 321 -16.39 -7.38 -18.41
N SER A 322 -15.56 -6.77 -19.28
CA SER A 322 -14.16 -6.52 -18.94
C SER A 322 -13.99 -5.36 -17.94
N ASP A 323 -12.93 -5.39 -17.16
CA ASP A 323 -12.53 -4.30 -16.27
C ASP A 323 -12.50 -2.93 -16.97
N LYS A 324 -12.01 -2.86 -18.20
CA LYS A 324 -11.97 -1.61 -19.00
C LYS A 324 -13.37 -1.12 -19.36
N THR A 325 -14.25 -2.02 -19.77
CA THR A 325 -15.64 -1.68 -20.13
C THR A 325 -16.36 -1.13 -18.90
N VAL A 326 -16.27 -1.88 -17.77
CA VAL A 326 -16.91 -1.48 -16.52
C VAL A 326 -16.36 -0.13 -16.03
N THR A 327 -15.03 0.06 -16.03
CA THR A 327 -14.41 1.32 -15.60
C THR A 327 -14.85 2.51 -16.49
N ALA A 328 -14.94 2.31 -17.81
CA ALA A 328 -15.38 3.37 -18.73
C ALA A 328 -16.85 3.73 -18.54
N GLU A 329 -17.75 2.73 -18.47
CA GLU A 329 -19.19 2.95 -18.31
C GLU A 329 -19.54 3.54 -16.92
N LEU A 330 -18.83 3.14 -15.86
CA LEU A 330 -18.97 3.74 -14.53
C LEU A 330 -18.49 5.20 -14.52
N HIS A 331 -17.39 5.48 -15.21
CA HIS A 331 -16.90 6.86 -15.35
C HIS A 331 -17.93 7.77 -16.03
N GLU A 332 -18.58 7.32 -17.12
CA GLU A 332 -19.66 8.04 -17.78
C GLU A 332 -20.88 8.28 -16.87
N ARG A 333 -21.07 7.42 -15.84
CA ARG A 333 -22.11 7.55 -14.82
C ARG A 333 -21.67 8.38 -13.60
N GLY A 334 -20.44 8.92 -13.62
CA GLY A 334 -19.92 9.77 -12.56
C GLY A 334 -19.20 9.02 -11.43
N VAL A 335 -18.76 7.78 -11.64
CA VAL A 335 -18.00 6.99 -10.64
C VAL A 335 -16.63 6.59 -11.16
N GLY A 336 -15.59 6.90 -10.39
CA GLY A 336 -14.22 6.44 -10.63
C GLY A 336 -13.92 5.13 -9.89
N VAL A 337 -13.45 4.10 -10.60
CA VAL A 337 -12.91 2.85 -10.03
C VAL A 337 -11.62 2.49 -10.77
N LEU A 338 -10.81 1.57 -10.22
CA LEU A 338 -9.59 1.11 -10.91
C LEU A 338 -9.84 -0.18 -11.69
N PRO A 339 -9.33 -0.27 -12.94
CA PRO A 339 -9.37 -1.51 -13.72
C PRO A 339 -8.37 -2.53 -13.16
N GLY A 340 -8.80 -3.77 -13.06
CA GLY A 340 -8.02 -4.84 -12.42
C GLY A 340 -6.73 -5.18 -13.14
N ARG A 341 -6.71 -5.09 -14.48
CA ARG A 341 -5.49 -5.41 -15.27
C ARG A 341 -4.27 -4.58 -14.91
N GLY A 342 -4.45 -3.38 -14.33
CA GLY A 342 -3.35 -2.54 -13.87
C GLY A 342 -2.51 -3.19 -12.79
N PHE A 343 -3.12 -3.98 -11.91
CA PHE A 343 -2.44 -4.69 -10.83
C PHE A 343 -1.59 -5.87 -11.33
N PHE A 344 -1.90 -6.41 -12.52
CA PHE A 344 -1.17 -7.51 -13.13
C PHE A 344 -0.01 -6.99 -13.98
N TRP A 345 0.98 -6.39 -13.34
CA TRP A 345 2.11 -5.69 -13.95
C TRP A 345 2.97 -6.55 -14.87
N ASN A 346 2.96 -7.88 -14.69
CA ASN A 346 3.69 -8.82 -15.56
C ASN A 346 2.82 -9.37 -16.68
N ARG A 347 1.51 -9.53 -16.46
CA ARG A 347 0.52 -10.09 -17.40
C ARG A 347 -0.79 -9.31 -17.34
N ALA A 348 -0.86 -8.18 -18.03
CA ALA A 348 -2.07 -7.35 -18.05
C ALA A 348 -3.29 -7.97 -18.73
N ASP A 349 -3.13 -9.10 -19.40
CA ASP A 349 -4.15 -9.92 -20.05
C ASP A 349 -4.56 -11.14 -19.22
N GLU A 350 -4.03 -11.29 -18.00
CA GLU A 350 -4.43 -12.36 -17.08
C GLU A 350 -5.92 -12.25 -16.75
N GLU A 351 -6.64 -13.38 -16.77
CA GLU A 351 -8.09 -13.44 -16.60
C GLU A 351 -8.57 -12.72 -15.33
N ALA A 352 -7.91 -12.97 -14.19
CA ALA A 352 -8.22 -12.31 -12.94
C ALA A 352 -8.03 -10.79 -12.98
N GLY A 353 -7.10 -10.27 -13.81
CA GLY A 353 -6.94 -8.84 -14.04
C GLY A 353 -8.04 -8.25 -14.93
N VAL A 354 -8.41 -8.97 -15.97
CA VAL A 354 -9.38 -8.50 -16.97
C VAL A 354 -10.81 -8.52 -16.43
N SER A 355 -11.10 -9.39 -15.49
CA SER A 355 -12.43 -9.62 -14.92
C SER A 355 -12.62 -9.06 -13.50
N ASN A 356 -11.80 -8.10 -13.10
CA ASN A 356 -11.92 -7.46 -11.78
C ASN A 356 -11.78 -5.94 -11.85
N ILE A 357 -12.39 -5.25 -10.89
CA ILE A 357 -12.19 -3.82 -10.62
C ILE A 357 -11.86 -3.64 -9.13
N ARG A 358 -11.23 -2.52 -8.78
CA ARG A 358 -10.99 -2.13 -7.38
C ARG A 358 -11.73 -0.86 -7.04
N MET A 359 -12.43 -0.86 -5.88
CA MET A 359 -13.01 0.36 -5.32
C MET A 359 -12.44 0.66 -3.93
N SER A 360 -12.33 1.95 -3.58
CA SER A 360 -11.92 2.45 -2.27
C SER A 360 -13.09 2.50 -1.29
N LEU A 361 -12.82 2.19 -0.02
CA LEU A 361 -13.77 2.27 1.08
C LEU A 361 -13.61 3.54 1.95
N MET A 362 -12.46 4.25 1.83
CA MET A 362 -12.10 5.36 2.72
C MET A 362 -12.38 6.73 2.10
N LYS A 363 -13.63 6.93 1.67
CA LYS A 363 -14.10 8.20 1.10
C LYS A 363 -15.04 8.94 2.07
N PRO A 364 -15.33 10.24 1.87
CA PRO A 364 -16.42 10.89 2.59
C PRO A 364 -17.72 10.10 2.42
N GLU A 365 -18.52 10.01 3.49
CA GLU A 365 -19.72 9.16 3.50
C GLU A 365 -20.69 9.46 2.33
N PRO A 366 -21.02 10.73 2.01
CA PRO A 366 -21.92 11.01 0.88
C PRO A 366 -21.35 10.57 -0.47
N GLU A 367 -20.04 10.71 -0.65
CA GLU A 367 -19.35 10.29 -1.88
C GLU A 367 -19.32 8.75 -1.99
N PHE A 368 -19.02 8.05 -0.89
CA PHE A 368 -19.03 6.59 -0.84
C PHE A 368 -20.42 6.01 -1.14
N GLU A 369 -21.47 6.46 -0.45
CA GLU A 369 -22.85 5.97 -0.66
C GLU A 369 -23.33 6.26 -2.09
N ARG A 370 -23.08 7.46 -2.60
CA ARG A 370 -23.44 7.81 -3.98
C ARG A 370 -22.76 6.93 -5.02
N GLY A 371 -21.45 6.73 -4.87
CA GLY A 371 -20.68 5.88 -5.78
C GLY A 371 -21.13 4.42 -5.70
N LEU A 372 -21.43 3.91 -4.51
CA LEU A 372 -21.91 2.56 -4.29
C LEU A 372 -23.30 2.32 -4.90
N GLU A 373 -24.23 3.28 -4.76
CA GLU A 373 -25.56 3.21 -5.40
C GLU A 373 -25.45 3.11 -6.93
N ILE A 374 -24.60 3.94 -7.54
CA ILE A 374 -24.41 3.92 -9.01
C ILE A 374 -23.81 2.59 -9.43
N LEU A 375 -22.81 2.10 -8.70
CA LEU A 375 -22.14 0.82 -8.96
C LEU A 375 -23.14 -0.35 -8.87
N ALA A 376 -23.95 -0.40 -7.82
CA ALA A 376 -24.97 -1.45 -7.62
C ALA A 376 -26.03 -1.43 -8.72
N ASN A 377 -26.55 -0.26 -9.09
CA ASN A 377 -27.49 -0.11 -10.19
C ASN A 377 -26.88 -0.58 -11.52
N TYR A 378 -25.63 -0.24 -11.79
CA TYR A 378 -24.92 -0.68 -12.98
C TYR A 378 -24.83 -2.23 -13.05
N PHE A 379 -24.43 -2.88 -11.96
CA PHE A 379 -24.33 -4.34 -11.91
C PHE A 379 -25.71 -4.99 -12.12
N ALA A 380 -26.76 -4.48 -11.47
CA ALA A 380 -28.12 -4.99 -11.65
C ALA A 380 -28.61 -4.85 -13.10
N GLU A 381 -28.41 -3.68 -13.74
CA GLU A 381 -28.82 -3.44 -15.13
C GLU A 381 -28.12 -4.37 -16.13
N VAL A 382 -26.81 -4.63 -15.93
CA VAL A 382 -26.03 -5.45 -16.86
C VAL A 382 -26.32 -6.94 -16.67
N THR A 383 -26.58 -7.39 -15.43
CA THR A 383 -26.95 -8.79 -15.14
C THR A 383 -28.30 -9.18 -15.78
N HIS A 384 -29.21 -8.22 -15.99
CA HIS A 384 -30.53 -8.46 -16.57
C HIS A 384 -30.58 -8.30 -18.10
N ARG A 385 -29.47 -7.97 -18.75
CA ARG A 385 -29.35 -7.91 -20.23
C ARG A 385 -28.93 -9.26 -20.80
#